data_2294b28d5e2593a623194f2aaee5d639
#
_entry.id   2294b28d5e2593a623194f2aaee5d639
#
_cell.length_a   1.000
_cell.length_b   1.000
_cell.length_c   1.000
_cell.angle_alpha   90.00
_cell.angle_beta   90.00
_cell.angle_gamma   90.00
#
_symmetry.space_group_name_H-M   'P 1'
#
loop_
_entity.id
_entity.type
_entity.pdbx_description
1 polymer ?
#
loop_
_entity_poly.entity_id
_entity_poly.type
_entity_poly.pdbx_seq_one_letter_code
_entity_poly.pdbx_strand_id
1 'polypeptide(L)'
;MSVIHTGVGQWQFSWTDELLFDTEAARARAAVLGPSSNLALRQLVAGDVSQLSEVACDTRVSDEELCERCLALRGGPLVEGPLRRNARERARAWLFLSGEPKPPANAEELLSFYEEANRLEPHYCETVPARFRTAEDPMPFTRAGLFDRRPAPPECETDAGDDIPRDVDALLRFVGRGDLPSEWVAFASYFLFLRIHPFRDGNGHAARMLALALLAPHYGTEQLVRFVARMQGRREDLVGLLGDIRLQRSDIGDLAAFMLSLLDESRTREE
;
A
#
# COMPACT_ATOMS: atom_id res chain seq x y z
N MET A 1 -23.33 16.55 12.36
CA MET A 1 -22.20 15.83 11.79
C MET A 1 -20.96 16.40 12.45
N SER A 2 -20.31 15.65 13.31
CA SER A 2 -19.01 16.05 13.85
C SER A 2 -17.94 15.75 12.79
N VAL A 3 -17.00 16.63 12.67
CA VAL A 3 -15.86 16.45 11.76
C VAL A 3 -14.59 16.56 12.61
N ILE A 4 -13.79 15.52 12.59
CA ILE A 4 -12.48 15.53 13.22
C ILE A 4 -11.48 16.06 12.19
N HIS A 5 -10.80 17.14 12.50
CA HIS A 5 -9.75 17.70 11.67
C HIS A 5 -8.39 17.27 12.17
N THR A 6 -7.57 16.75 11.27
CA THR A 6 -6.17 16.45 11.55
C THR A 6 -5.30 17.04 10.46
N GLY A 7 -4.04 17.33 10.76
CA GLY A 7 -3.11 17.89 9.80
C GLY A 7 -1.73 17.27 9.88
N VAL A 8 -1.05 17.17 8.74
CA VAL A 8 0.36 16.76 8.63
C VAL A 8 1.02 17.71 7.64
N GLY A 9 1.97 18.51 8.12
CA GLY A 9 2.57 19.56 7.31
C GLY A 9 1.51 20.54 6.80
N GLN A 10 1.43 20.68 5.50
CA GLN A 10 0.43 21.54 4.84
C GLN A 10 -0.92 20.87 4.56
N TRP A 11 -1.04 19.56 4.84
CA TRP A 11 -2.22 18.77 4.52
C TRP A 11 -3.19 18.74 5.69
N GLN A 12 -4.45 19.04 5.41
CA GLN A 12 -5.55 18.96 6.35
C GLN A 12 -6.47 17.82 5.96
N PHE A 13 -6.92 17.05 6.92
CA PHE A 13 -7.81 15.91 6.73
C PHE A 13 -9.05 16.09 7.57
N SER A 14 -10.20 15.84 6.99
CA SER A 14 -11.49 15.89 7.65
C SER A 14 -12.12 14.49 7.65
N TRP A 15 -12.45 14.02 8.84
CA TRP A 15 -13.01 12.71 9.06
C TRP A 15 -14.45 12.86 9.53
N THR A 16 -15.38 12.24 8.83
CA THR A 16 -16.81 12.34 9.12
C THR A 16 -17.29 11.24 10.04
N ASP A 17 -18.41 11.45 10.72
CA ASP A 17 -19.08 10.42 11.53
C ASP A 17 -19.41 9.18 10.70
N GLU A 18 -19.74 9.36 9.39
CA GLU A 18 -20.00 8.27 8.46
C GLU A 18 -18.77 7.41 8.26
N LEU A 19 -17.60 8.02 8.01
CA LEU A 19 -16.33 7.29 7.88
C LEU A 19 -15.97 6.56 9.19
N LEU A 20 -16.26 7.13 10.34
CA LEU A 20 -16.05 6.46 11.62
C LEU A 20 -16.94 5.23 11.73
N PHE A 21 -18.23 5.37 11.45
CA PHE A 21 -19.17 4.25 11.47
C PHE A 21 -18.75 3.14 10.50
N ASP A 22 -18.35 3.49 9.29
CA ASP A 22 -17.85 2.55 8.28
C ASP A 22 -16.59 1.82 8.74
N THR A 23 -15.69 2.52 9.41
CA THR A 23 -14.46 1.95 9.98
C THR A 23 -14.79 0.92 11.07
N GLU A 24 -15.69 1.27 12.00
CA GLU A 24 -16.13 0.37 13.07
C GLU A 24 -16.84 -0.87 12.51
N ALA A 25 -17.68 -0.68 11.49
CA ALA A 25 -18.36 -1.77 10.83
C ALA A 25 -17.37 -2.71 10.08
N ALA A 26 -16.35 -2.18 9.44
CA ALA A 26 -15.29 -2.98 8.79
C ALA A 26 -14.51 -3.81 9.81
N ARG A 27 -14.13 -3.24 10.94
CA ARG A 27 -13.48 -3.95 12.06
C ARG A 27 -14.35 -5.05 12.66
N ALA A 28 -15.62 -4.76 12.90
CA ALA A 28 -16.55 -5.74 13.45
C ALA A 28 -16.69 -6.96 12.51
N ARG A 29 -16.74 -6.72 11.21
CA ARG A 29 -16.78 -7.81 10.21
C ARG A 29 -15.46 -8.58 10.16
N ALA A 30 -14.32 -7.90 10.21
CA ALA A 30 -13.00 -8.54 10.24
C ALA A 30 -12.85 -9.48 11.45
N ALA A 31 -13.35 -9.09 12.60
CA ALA A 31 -13.30 -9.88 13.83
C ALA A 31 -14.13 -11.18 13.74
N VAL A 32 -15.18 -11.21 12.91
CA VAL A 32 -16.04 -12.39 12.70
C VAL A 32 -15.43 -13.35 11.67
N LEU A 33 -14.63 -12.84 10.74
CA LEU A 33 -13.92 -13.67 9.78
C LEU A 33 -12.78 -14.38 10.53
N GLY A 34 -13.00 -15.63 10.90
CA GLY A 34 -11.98 -16.45 11.53
C GLY A 34 -10.73 -16.61 10.64
N PRO A 35 -9.63 -17.20 11.17
CA PRO A 35 -8.44 -17.45 10.39
C PRO A 35 -8.78 -18.36 9.20
N SER A 36 -8.37 -17.91 8.03
CA SER A 36 -8.54 -18.67 6.78
C SER A 36 -7.67 -19.92 6.79
N SER A 37 -8.09 -20.92 6.03
CA SER A 37 -7.21 -22.06 5.80
C SER A 37 -5.97 -21.63 5.01
N ASN A 38 -4.81 -22.21 5.34
CA ASN A 38 -3.58 -21.92 4.60
C ASN A 38 -3.75 -22.18 3.08
N LEU A 39 -4.52 -23.19 2.71
CA LEU A 39 -4.80 -23.47 1.31
C LEU A 39 -5.54 -22.34 0.61
N ALA A 40 -6.52 -21.70 1.27
CA ALA A 40 -7.24 -20.57 0.68
C ALA A 40 -6.31 -19.37 0.43
N LEU A 41 -5.40 -19.09 1.37
CA LEU A 41 -4.40 -18.04 1.21
C LEU A 41 -3.42 -18.36 0.08
N ARG A 42 -2.95 -19.60 -0.03
CA ARG A 42 -2.08 -20.06 -1.11
C ARG A 42 -2.74 -19.89 -2.48
N GLN A 43 -3.99 -20.30 -2.61
CA GLN A 43 -4.78 -20.13 -3.83
C GLN A 43 -5.02 -18.66 -4.16
N LEU A 44 -5.29 -17.82 -3.16
CA LEU A 44 -5.41 -16.39 -3.33
C LEU A 44 -4.11 -15.78 -3.89
N VAL A 45 -2.96 -16.16 -3.36
CA VAL A 45 -1.66 -15.62 -3.80
C VAL A 45 -1.32 -16.08 -5.21
N ALA A 46 -1.53 -17.34 -5.54
CA ALA A 46 -1.35 -17.86 -6.90
C ALA A 46 -2.30 -17.17 -7.91
N GLY A 47 -3.53 -16.88 -7.48
CA GLY A 47 -4.56 -16.22 -8.31
C GLY A 47 -4.85 -17.01 -9.59
N ASP A 48 -5.13 -16.28 -10.66
CA ASP A 48 -5.49 -16.85 -11.97
C ASP A 48 -4.29 -17.28 -12.82
N VAL A 49 -3.11 -17.40 -12.22
CA VAL A 49 -1.91 -17.88 -12.90
C VAL A 49 -1.91 -19.40 -12.89
N SER A 50 -2.31 -20.02 -13.99
CA SER A 50 -2.49 -21.47 -14.09
C SER A 50 -1.26 -22.28 -13.66
N GLN A 51 -0.06 -21.82 -13.99
CA GLN A 51 1.20 -22.45 -13.61
C GLN A 51 1.45 -22.47 -12.08
N LEU A 52 0.82 -21.57 -11.34
CA LEU A 52 0.93 -21.48 -9.88
C LEU A 52 -0.20 -22.18 -9.16
N SER A 53 -1.31 -22.46 -9.82
CA SER A 53 -2.48 -23.10 -9.19
C SER A 53 -2.17 -24.51 -8.69
N GLU A 54 -1.41 -25.29 -9.46
CA GLU A 54 -0.97 -26.62 -9.04
C GLU A 54 0.05 -26.54 -7.89
N VAL A 55 0.97 -25.56 -7.96
CA VAL A 55 1.96 -25.30 -6.92
C VAL A 55 1.28 -24.89 -5.61
N ALA A 56 0.23 -24.07 -5.68
CA ALA A 56 -0.53 -23.64 -4.51
C ALA A 56 -1.24 -24.82 -3.81
N CYS A 57 -1.62 -25.86 -4.54
CA CYS A 57 -2.25 -27.05 -3.99
C CYS A 57 -1.23 -28.12 -3.52
N ASP A 58 0.04 -28.01 -3.91
CA ASP A 58 1.07 -28.98 -3.49
C ASP A 58 1.59 -28.66 -2.09
N THR A 59 1.23 -29.47 -1.13
CA THR A 59 1.64 -29.31 0.29
C THR A 59 3.13 -29.55 0.54
N ARG A 60 3.88 -30.05 -0.43
CA ARG A 60 5.34 -30.23 -0.34
C ARG A 60 6.09 -28.93 -0.63
N VAL A 61 5.44 -28.00 -1.29
CA VAL A 61 5.99 -26.67 -1.56
C VAL A 61 5.69 -25.77 -0.36
N SER A 62 6.70 -25.13 0.20
CA SER A 62 6.52 -24.17 1.30
C SER A 62 5.80 -22.90 0.84
N ASP A 63 5.24 -22.16 1.79
CA ASP A 63 4.60 -20.87 1.50
C ASP A 63 5.61 -19.86 0.96
N GLU A 64 6.82 -19.85 1.50
CA GLU A 64 7.92 -19.03 1.04
C GLU A 64 8.30 -19.36 -0.40
N GLU A 65 8.47 -20.64 -0.72
CA GLU A 65 8.76 -21.09 -2.10
C GLU A 65 7.66 -20.72 -3.09
N LEU A 66 6.39 -20.84 -2.68
CA LEU A 66 5.26 -20.39 -3.51
C LEU A 66 5.36 -18.89 -3.79
N CYS A 67 5.62 -18.08 -2.77
CA CYS A 67 5.77 -16.64 -2.93
C CYS A 67 6.97 -16.28 -3.81
N GLU A 68 8.11 -16.95 -3.64
CA GLU A 68 9.29 -16.76 -4.49
C GLU A 68 8.97 -17.07 -5.95
N ARG A 69 8.23 -18.15 -6.23
CA ARG A 69 7.78 -18.49 -7.59
C ARG A 69 6.86 -17.39 -8.16
N CYS A 70 5.95 -16.83 -7.36
CA CYS A 70 5.12 -15.69 -7.78
C CYS A 70 5.98 -14.46 -8.11
N LEU A 71 6.99 -14.17 -7.29
CA LEU A 71 7.89 -13.03 -7.49
C LEU A 71 8.80 -13.20 -8.70
N ALA A 72 9.20 -14.44 -8.98
CA ALA A 72 10.04 -14.79 -10.14
C ALA A 72 9.28 -14.79 -11.49
N LEU A 73 7.96 -14.60 -11.49
CA LEU A 73 7.17 -14.55 -12.72
C LEU A 73 7.72 -13.49 -13.68
N ARG A 74 8.13 -13.93 -14.85
CA ARG A 74 8.56 -13.06 -15.94
C ARG A 74 7.42 -12.87 -16.94
N GLY A 75 7.36 -11.71 -17.59
CA GLY A 75 6.42 -11.49 -18.67
C GLY A 75 6.76 -12.38 -19.86
N GLY A 76 5.72 -12.90 -20.49
CA GLY A 76 5.82 -13.74 -21.67
C GLY A 76 4.42 -13.99 -22.25
N PRO A 77 4.32 -14.69 -23.37
CA PRO A 77 3.02 -14.95 -24.01
C PRO A 77 2.04 -15.76 -23.14
N LEU A 78 2.51 -16.38 -22.05
CA LEU A 78 1.71 -17.24 -21.19
C LEU A 78 1.15 -16.54 -19.93
N VAL A 79 1.66 -15.35 -19.59
CA VAL A 79 1.19 -14.62 -18.39
C VAL A 79 1.02 -13.15 -18.74
N GLU A 80 -0.22 -12.70 -18.76
CA GLU A 80 -0.55 -11.29 -18.99
C GLU A 80 0.04 -10.38 -17.90
N GLY A 81 0.46 -9.19 -18.31
CA GLY A 81 1.11 -8.21 -17.44
C GLY A 81 0.35 -7.89 -16.14
N PRO A 82 -0.99 -7.67 -16.17
CA PRO A 82 -1.81 -7.44 -14.99
C PRO A 82 -1.83 -8.63 -14.04
N LEU A 83 -2.06 -9.86 -14.51
CA LEU A 83 -2.11 -11.08 -13.69
C LEU A 83 -0.77 -11.31 -12.97
N ARG A 84 0.34 -11.16 -13.70
CA ARG A 84 1.69 -11.25 -13.12
C ARG A 84 1.90 -10.24 -12.02
N ARG A 85 1.54 -8.98 -12.25
CA ARG A 85 1.68 -7.91 -11.27
C ARG A 85 0.87 -8.23 -10.01
N ASN A 86 -0.36 -8.66 -10.18
CA ASN A 86 -1.24 -8.99 -9.05
C ASN A 86 -0.69 -10.15 -8.22
N ALA A 87 -0.20 -11.22 -8.85
CA ALA A 87 0.41 -12.35 -8.13
C ALA A 87 1.65 -11.91 -7.33
N ARG A 88 2.52 -11.10 -7.92
CA ARG A 88 3.71 -10.56 -7.25
C ARG A 88 3.35 -9.68 -6.05
N GLU A 89 2.39 -8.78 -6.21
CA GLU A 89 1.98 -7.89 -5.12
C GLU A 89 1.32 -8.66 -3.97
N ARG A 90 0.51 -9.69 -4.26
CA ARG A 90 -0.07 -10.57 -3.23
C ARG A 90 1.02 -11.37 -2.48
N ALA A 91 1.97 -11.94 -3.21
CA ALA A 91 3.09 -12.67 -2.61
C ALA A 91 3.95 -11.77 -1.72
N ARG A 92 4.25 -10.55 -2.18
CA ARG A 92 4.98 -9.56 -1.39
C ARG A 92 4.24 -9.20 -0.11
N ALA A 93 2.94 -8.92 -0.21
CA ALA A 93 2.11 -8.61 0.94
C ALA A 93 2.09 -9.76 1.96
N TRP A 94 1.95 -10.99 1.49
CA TRP A 94 1.96 -12.15 2.38
C TRP A 94 3.30 -12.32 3.10
N LEU A 95 4.42 -12.31 2.38
CA LEU A 95 5.76 -12.44 2.97
C LEU A 95 6.04 -11.32 3.97
N PHE A 96 5.66 -10.10 3.64
CA PHE A 96 5.80 -8.96 4.54
C PHE A 96 5.00 -9.14 5.83
N LEU A 97 3.73 -9.53 5.72
CA LEU A 97 2.85 -9.73 6.87
C LEU A 97 3.27 -10.93 7.74
N SER A 98 3.88 -11.96 7.15
CA SER A 98 4.42 -13.12 7.88
C SER A 98 5.59 -12.76 8.82
N GLY A 99 6.25 -11.63 8.57
CA GLY A 99 7.30 -11.09 9.44
C GLY A 99 6.79 -10.25 10.62
N GLU A 100 5.47 -10.17 10.83
CA GLU A 100 4.84 -9.35 11.87
C GLU A 100 5.34 -7.89 11.87
N PRO A 101 5.19 -7.18 10.74
CA PRO A 101 5.80 -5.88 10.54
C PRO A 101 5.24 -4.84 11.51
N LYS A 102 6.11 -3.93 11.95
CA LYS A 102 5.72 -2.77 12.75
C LYS A 102 5.91 -1.48 11.93
N PRO A 103 5.01 -0.50 12.11
CA PRO A 103 5.23 0.81 11.52
C PRO A 103 6.52 1.44 12.06
N PRO A 104 7.32 2.13 11.23
CA PRO A 104 8.54 2.80 11.66
C PRO A 104 8.22 4.00 12.57
N ALA A 105 8.96 4.17 13.65
CA ALA A 105 8.79 5.25 14.61
C ALA A 105 9.74 6.44 14.36
N ASN A 106 10.81 6.24 13.61
CA ASN A 106 11.83 7.25 13.33
C ASN A 106 12.45 7.05 11.93
N ALA A 107 13.29 7.98 11.51
CA ALA A 107 13.89 7.99 10.18
C ALA A 107 14.78 6.77 9.90
N GLU A 108 15.53 6.28 10.88
CA GLU A 108 16.39 5.10 10.74
C GLU A 108 15.56 3.83 10.55
N GLU A 109 14.50 3.68 11.34
CA GLU A 109 13.55 2.58 11.18
C GLU A 109 12.82 2.67 9.82
N LEU A 110 12.53 3.87 9.32
CA LEU A 110 11.93 4.03 8.00
C LEU A 110 12.88 3.59 6.87
N LEU A 111 14.18 3.82 6.99
CA LEU A 111 15.15 3.30 6.02
C LEU A 111 15.15 1.76 6.02
N SER A 112 15.24 1.15 7.20
CA SER A 112 15.18 -0.32 7.33
C SER A 112 13.85 -0.90 6.86
N PHE A 113 12.74 -0.22 7.14
CA PHE A 113 11.41 -0.57 6.66
C PHE A 113 11.33 -0.50 5.13
N TYR A 114 11.90 0.53 4.52
CA TYR A 114 11.94 0.67 3.07
C TYR A 114 12.75 -0.46 2.41
N GLU A 115 13.90 -0.84 2.98
CA GLU A 115 14.69 -1.97 2.50
C GLU A 115 13.90 -3.27 2.56
N GLU A 116 13.21 -3.53 3.66
CA GLU A 116 12.38 -4.73 3.82
C GLU A 116 11.20 -4.73 2.82
N ALA A 117 10.51 -3.60 2.67
CA ALA A 117 9.40 -3.46 1.72
C ALA A 117 9.82 -3.70 0.26
N ASN A 118 11.07 -3.44 -0.07
CA ASN A 118 11.63 -3.58 -1.43
C ASN A 118 12.60 -4.76 -1.56
N ARG A 119 12.86 -5.52 -0.50
CA ARG A 119 13.80 -6.66 -0.48
C ARG A 119 13.57 -7.65 -1.62
N LEU A 120 12.33 -7.81 -2.05
CA LEU A 120 11.92 -8.74 -3.08
C LEU A 120 11.94 -8.14 -4.51
N GLU A 121 12.44 -6.93 -4.64
CA GLU A 121 12.70 -6.25 -5.90
C GLU A 121 14.18 -5.85 -5.97
N PRO A 122 15.08 -6.77 -6.31
CA PRO A 122 16.53 -6.56 -6.23
C PRO A 122 17.02 -5.31 -6.96
N HIS A 123 16.33 -4.94 -8.04
CA HIS A 123 16.68 -3.75 -8.80
C HIS A 123 16.63 -2.44 -8.01
N TYR A 124 15.81 -2.37 -6.99
CA TYR A 124 15.74 -1.18 -6.14
C TYR A 124 16.84 -1.16 -5.07
N CYS A 125 17.13 -2.31 -4.46
CA CYS A 125 18.11 -2.40 -3.39
C CYS A 125 19.56 -2.39 -3.89
N GLU A 126 19.83 -2.91 -5.09
CA GLU A 126 21.18 -2.98 -5.66
C GLU A 126 21.68 -1.64 -6.24
N THR A 127 20.75 -0.81 -6.71
CA THR A 127 21.08 0.42 -7.43
C THR A 127 20.88 1.69 -6.63
N VAL A 128 20.17 1.61 -5.50
CA VAL A 128 19.81 2.77 -4.69
C VAL A 128 20.00 2.42 -3.22
N PRO A 129 21.11 2.87 -2.58
CA PRO A 129 21.25 2.71 -1.14
C PRO A 129 20.05 3.37 -0.45
N ALA A 130 19.59 2.74 0.65
CA ALA A 130 18.49 3.26 1.43
C ALA A 130 18.89 4.60 2.06
N ARG A 131 18.55 5.67 1.38
CA ARG A 131 18.68 7.04 1.84
C ARG A 131 17.52 7.86 1.30
N PHE A 132 17.18 8.89 1.98
CA PHE A 132 16.25 9.86 1.44
C PHE A 132 16.87 10.56 0.23
N ARG A 133 16.03 10.87 -0.74
CA ARG A 133 16.46 11.69 -1.87
C ARG A 133 16.71 13.12 -1.41
N THR A 134 17.53 13.83 -2.15
CA THR A 134 17.87 15.25 -1.95
C THR A 134 17.40 16.05 -3.16
N ALA A 135 17.54 17.37 -3.09
CA ALA A 135 17.25 18.25 -4.22
C ALA A 135 18.12 17.95 -5.48
N GLU A 136 19.27 17.33 -5.29
CA GLU A 136 20.17 16.94 -6.37
C GLU A 136 19.75 15.64 -7.07
N ASP A 137 18.93 14.83 -6.39
CA ASP A 137 18.44 13.60 -6.99
C ASP A 137 17.46 13.94 -8.11
N PRO A 138 17.63 13.35 -9.31
CA PRO A 138 16.66 13.55 -10.37
C PRO A 138 15.30 13.16 -9.87
N MET A 139 14.34 14.03 -10.12
CA MET A 139 12.95 13.73 -9.78
C MET A 139 12.61 12.36 -10.36
N PRO A 140 12.17 11.46 -9.54
CA PRO A 140 11.85 10.15 -9.99
C PRO A 140 10.85 10.28 -11.13
N PHE A 141 10.93 9.40 -12.04
CA PHE A 141 10.09 9.31 -13.21
C PHE A 141 8.67 9.23 -12.93
N THR A 142 8.40 9.87 -12.14
CA THR A 142 7.31 10.01 -11.56
C THR A 142 6.34 9.82 -12.33
N ARG A 143 6.34 9.82 -13.01
CA ARG A 143 5.47 10.04 -13.29
C ARG A 143 4.71 9.62 -14.24
N ALA A 144 4.77 9.81 -15.16
CA ALA A 144 4.11 9.37 -16.37
C ALA A 144 4.39 7.91 -16.63
N GLY A 145 5.52 7.41 -16.26
CA GLY A 145 5.93 6.05 -16.57
C GLY A 145 5.28 4.96 -15.73
N LEU A 146 4.81 5.26 -14.55
CA LEU A 146 4.24 4.26 -13.64
C LEU A 146 2.74 4.09 -13.79
N PHE A 147 2.06 5.13 -14.19
CA PHE A 147 0.60 5.15 -14.16
C PHE A 147 -0.02 5.52 -15.50
N ASP A 148 0.59 6.40 -16.25
CA ASP A 148 0.21 6.78 -17.59
C ASP A 148 1.46 7.32 -18.31
N ARG A 149 1.59 7.09 -19.60
CA ARG A 149 2.70 7.62 -20.39
C ARG A 149 2.60 9.12 -20.66
N ARG A 150 1.68 9.80 -20.04
CA ARG A 150 1.52 11.25 -20.12
C ARG A 150 2.34 11.96 -19.05
N PRO A 151 2.98 13.09 -19.36
CA PRO A 151 3.64 13.91 -18.35
C PRO A 151 2.67 14.24 -17.23
N ALA A 152 3.10 14.09 -15.99
CA ALA A 152 2.30 14.58 -14.88
C ALA A 152 2.18 16.10 -14.99
N PRO A 153 0.99 16.67 -14.78
CA PRO A 153 0.86 18.11 -14.71
C PRO A 153 1.73 18.66 -13.57
N PRO A 154 2.22 19.92 -13.70
CA PRO A 154 3.09 20.54 -12.69
C PRO A 154 2.52 20.46 -11.26
N GLU A 155 1.19 20.48 -11.15
CA GLU A 155 0.48 20.41 -9.88
C GLU A 155 0.62 19.06 -9.16
N CYS A 156 1.08 18.03 -9.87
CA CYS A 156 1.34 16.70 -9.32
C CYS A 156 2.79 16.52 -8.84
N GLU A 157 3.55 17.59 -8.74
CA GLU A 157 4.93 17.53 -8.25
C GLU A 157 4.99 16.98 -6.82
N THR A 158 6.02 16.18 -6.58
CA THR A 158 6.37 15.72 -5.23
C THR A 158 7.04 16.87 -4.46
N ASP A 159 7.16 16.73 -3.16
CA ASP A 159 7.83 17.74 -2.34
C ASP A 159 9.30 17.92 -2.76
N ALA A 160 9.82 19.12 -2.58
CA ALA A 160 11.21 19.41 -2.87
C ALA A 160 12.15 18.58 -1.96
N GLY A 161 13.30 18.16 -2.50
CA GLY A 161 14.23 17.33 -1.76
C GLY A 161 14.69 17.90 -0.42
N ASP A 162 14.75 19.22 -0.30
CA ASP A 162 15.17 19.91 0.94
C ASP A 162 14.13 19.82 2.06
N ASP A 163 12.87 19.61 1.72
CA ASP A 163 11.77 19.49 2.68
C ASP A 163 11.53 18.05 3.14
N ILE A 164 12.10 17.07 2.46
CA ILE A 164 11.84 15.64 2.73
C ILE A 164 12.12 15.23 4.17
N PRO A 165 13.27 15.56 4.81
CA PRO A 165 13.49 15.20 6.20
C PRO A 165 12.41 15.74 7.14
N ARG A 166 12.00 16.98 6.97
CA ARG A 166 10.94 17.62 7.77
C ARG A 166 9.60 16.92 7.56
N ASP A 167 9.26 16.60 6.31
CA ASP A 167 7.98 16.01 5.98
C ASP A 167 7.92 14.53 6.34
N VAL A 168 9.05 13.82 6.27
CA VAL A 168 9.21 12.47 6.84
C VAL A 168 8.99 12.49 8.36
N ASP A 169 9.60 13.42 9.08
CA ASP A 169 9.38 13.55 10.52
C ASP A 169 7.92 13.83 10.85
N ALA A 170 7.24 14.66 10.05
CA ALA A 170 5.82 14.93 10.22
C ALA A 170 4.96 13.69 9.96
N LEU A 171 5.28 12.93 8.92
CA LEU A 171 4.64 11.65 8.60
C LEU A 171 4.82 10.64 9.75
N LEU A 172 6.03 10.48 10.27
CA LEU A 172 6.32 9.52 11.34
C LEU A 172 5.60 9.88 12.65
N ARG A 173 5.51 11.17 12.99
CA ARG A 173 4.68 11.62 14.12
C ARG A 173 3.20 11.32 13.89
N PHE A 174 2.71 11.42 12.66
CA PHE A 174 1.33 11.08 12.33
C PHE A 174 1.09 9.57 12.40
N VAL A 175 2.01 8.75 11.89
CA VAL A 175 1.99 7.27 11.99
C VAL A 175 1.89 6.81 13.45
N GLY A 176 2.58 7.49 14.35
CA GLY A 176 2.58 7.18 15.79
C GLY A 176 1.32 7.61 16.55
N ARG A 177 0.32 8.19 15.89
CA ARG A 177 -0.90 8.65 16.57
C ARG A 177 -1.77 7.48 17.02
N GLY A 178 -2.05 7.41 18.31
CA GLY A 178 -2.95 6.41 18.91
C GLY A 178 -4.37 6.91 19.17
N ASP A 179 -4.66 8.17 18.86
CA ASP A 179 -5.96 8.81 19.09
C ASP A 179 -6.88 8.79 17.85
N LEU A 180 -6.40 8.27 16.75
CA LEU A 180 -7.16 8.08 15.51
C LEU A 180 -7.32 6.59 15.20
N PRO A 181 -8.39 6.20 14.49
CA PRO A 181 -8.50 4.87 13.92
C PRO A 181 -7.30 4.54 13.05
N SER A 182 -6.76 3.32 13.20
CA SER A 182 -5.57 2.89 12.43
C SER A 182 -5.81 2.88 10.92
N GLU A 183 -7.04 2.66 10.47
CA GLU A 183 -7.42 2.75 9.05
C GLU A 183 -7.20 4.16 8.51
N TRP A 184 -7.60 5.17 9.27
CA TRP A 184 -7.40 6.57 8.86
C TRP A 184 -5.94 6.93 8.81
N VAL A 185 -5.18 6.51 9.83
CA VAL A 185 -3.73 6.69 9.84
C VAL A 185 -3.09 5.96 8.67
N ALA A 186 -3.52 4.73 8.36
CA ALA A 186 -2.99 3.94 7.26
C ALA A 186 -3.24 4.61 5.90
N PHE A 187 -4.46 5.06 5.64
CA PHE A 187 -4.83 5.64 4.34
C PHE A 187 -4.24 7.03 4.13
N ALA A 188 -4.24 7.86 5.17
CA ALA A 188 -3.56 9.16 5.14
C ALA A 188 -2.05 8.99 4.97
N SER A 189 -1.43 8.06 5.68
CA SER A 189 0.01 7.78 5.56
C SER A 189 0.37 7.24 4.17
N TYR A 190 -0.47 6.40 3.57
CA TYR A 190 -0.30 5.95 2.19
C TYR A 190 -0.23 7.14 1.22
N PHE A 191 -1.20 8.06 1.30
CA PHE A 191 -1.21 9.28 0.48
C PHE A 191 0.01 10.15 0.73
N LEU A 192 0.30 10.47 2.00
CA LEU A 192 1.42 11.32 2.39
C LEU A 192 2.76 10.76 1.95
N PHE A 193 2.96 9.46 2.11
CA PHE A 193 4.19 8.79 1.68
C PHE A 193 4.41 8.94 0.17
N LEU A 194 3.35 8.74 -0.62
CA LEU A 194 3.40 8.94 -2.07
C LEU A 194 3.60 10.41 -2.45
N ARG A 195 3.11 11.33 -1.64
CA ARG A 195 3.25 12.78 -1.86
C ARG A 195 4.65 13.28 -1.52
N ILE A 196 5.17 12.89 -0.38
CA ILE A 196 6.53 13.21 0.05
C ILE A 196 7.55 12.56 -0.89
N HIS A 197 7.27 11.31 -1.27
CA HIS A 197 8.11 10.52 -2.17
C HIS A 197 9.57 10.49 -1.71
N PRO A 198 9.83 10.00 -0.48
CA PRO A 198 11.12 10.20 0.19
C PRO A 198 12.31 9.48 -0.46
N PHE A 199 12.06 8.48 -1.30
CA PHE A 199 13.10 7.69 -1.96
C PHE A 199 13.11 7.91 -3.47
N ARG A 200 14.20 7.54 -4.12
CA ARG A 200 14.31 7.66 -5.59
C ARG A 200 13.36 6.73 -6.32
N ASP A 201 13.11 5.54 -5.78
CA ASP A 201 12.19 4.56 -6.32
C ASP A 201 11.59 3.70 -5.20
N GLY A 202 10.68 2.75 -5.50
CA GLY A 202 10.10 1.84 -4.51
C GLY A 202 9.09 2.46 -3.54
N ASN A 203 8.79 3.76 -3.66
CA ASN A 203 7.87 4.46 -2.74
C ASN A 203 6.46 3.86 -2.74
N GLY A 204 5.98 3.39 -3.88
CA GLY A 204 4.67 2.75 -3.97
C GLY A 204 4.60 1.42 -3.21
N HIS A 205 5.68 0.65 -3.16
CA HIS A 205 5.77 -0.56 -2.35
C HIS A 205 5.82 -0.21 -0.87
N ALA A 206 6.72 0.68 -0.48
CA ALA A 206 6.86 1.11 0.91
C ALA A 206 5.55 1.72 1.46
N ALA A 207 4.86 2.56 0.68
CA ALA A 207 3.57 3.14 1.07
C ALA A 207 2.49 2.07 1.33
N ARG A 208 2.39 1.06 0.46
CA ARG A 208 1.46 -0.07 0.68
C ARG A 208 1.83 -0.89 1.91
N MET A 209 3.10 -1.22 2.06
CA MET A 209 3.57 -1.97 3.23
C MET A 209 3.36 -1.20 4.53
N LEU A 210 3.53 0.13 4.53
CA LEU A 210 3.22 0.98 5.68
C LEU A 210 1.72 0.91 6.05
N ALA A 211 0.84 1.00 5.06
CA ALA A 211 -0.59 0.82 5.29
C ALA A 211 -0.91 -0.57 5.85
N LEU A 212 -0.29 -1.63 5.32
CA LEU A 212 -0.47 -3.00 5.83
C LEU A 212 0.03 -3.15 7.28
N ALA A 213 1.18 -2.59 7.63
CA ALA A 213 1.71 -2.64 8.99
C ALA A 213 0.78 -1.96 10.01
N LEU A 214 0.13 -0.86 9.60
CA LEU A 214 -0.84 -0.15 10.43
C LEU A 214 -2.18 -0.90 10.56
N LEU A 215 -2.57 -1.66 9.54
CA LEU A 215 -3.83 -2.42 9.53
C LEU A 215 -3.68 -3.81 10.16
N ALA A 216 -2.50 -4.41 10.16
CA ALA A 216 -2.26 -5.79 10.61
C ALA A 216 -2.77 -6.11 12.03
N PRO A 217 -2.74 -5.18 13.01
CA PRO A 217 -3.30 -5.46 14.33
C PRO A 217 -4.81 -5.71 14.37
N HIS A 218 -5.54 -5.30 13.32
CA HIS A 218 -7.01 -5.35 13.29
C HIS A 218 -7.58 -6.27 12.23
N TYR A 219 -6.76 -6.70 11.26
CA TYR A 219 -7.20 -7.47 10.09
C TYR A 219 -6.32 -8.69 9.86
N GLY A 220 -6.92 -9.80 9.52
CA GLY A 220 -6.19 -11.04 9.21
C GLY A 220 -5.36 -10.93 7.93
N THR A 221 -4.28 -11.71 7.84
CA THR A 221 -3.36 -11.74 6.70
C THR A 221 -4.08 -11.93 5.36
N GLU A 222 -5.02 -12.88 5.27
CA GLU A 222 -5.76 -13.09 4.02
C GLU A 222 -6.56 -11.87 3.60
N GLN A 223 -7.23 -11.23 4.54
CA GLN A 223 -8.02 -10.03 4.24
C GLN A 223 -7.12 -8.90 3.72
N LEU A 224 -5.94 -8.71 4.30
CA LEU A 224 -4.97 -7.72 3.85
C LEU A 224 -4.35 -8.09 2.49
N VAL A 225 -4.10 -9.35 2.21
CA VAL A 225 -3.67 -9.80 0.87
C VAL A 225 -4.77 -9.56 -0.17
N ARG A 226 -6.05 -9.81 0.17
CA ARG A 226 -7.21 -9.47 -0.67
C ARG A 226 -7.31 -7.96 -0.90
N PHE A 227 -7.13 -7.17 0.14
CA PHE A 227 -7.11 -5.71 0.04
C PHE A 227 -6.07 -5.23 -0.98
N VAL A 228 -4.83 -5.74 -0.92
CA VAL A 228 -3.80 -5.42 -1.91
C VAL A 228 -4.20 -5.87 -3.32
N ALA A 229 -4.80 -7.04 -3.47
CA ALA A 229 -5.29 -7.52 -4.76
C ALA A 229 -6.34 -6.57 -5.36
N ARG A 230 -7.27 -6.08 -4.54
CA ARG A 230 -8.29 -5.11 -4.97
C ARG A 230 -7.70 -3.74 -5.31
N MET A 231 -6.73 -3.26 -4.52
CA MET A 231 -6.00 -2.04 -4.86
C MET A 231 -5.36 -2.14 -6.26
N GLN A 232 -4.83 -3.31 -6.63
CA GLN A 232 -4.26 -3.52 -7.95
C GLN A 232 -5.34 -3.64 -9.04
N GLY A 233 -6.45 -4.27 -8.74
CA GLY A 233 -7.60 -4.39 -9.64
C GLY A 233 -8.27 -3.04 -9.93
N ARG A 234 -8.33 -2.17 -8.95
CA ARG A 234 -8.92 -0.81 -9.04
C ARG A 234 -7.84 0.28 -9.11
N ARG A 235 -6.70 -0.05 -9.68
CA ARG A 235 -5.54 0.85 -9.71
C ARG A 235 -5.79 2.16 -10.44
N GLU A 236 -6.52 2.12 -11.53
CA GLU A 236 -6.83 3.33 -12.32
C GLU A 236 -7.69 4.30 -11.52
N ASP A 237 -8.70 3.79 -10.84
CA ASP A 237 -9.56 4.58 -9.96
C ASP A 237 -8.75 5.20 -8.80
N LEU A 238 -7.89 4.40 -8.18
CA LEU A 238 -7.01 4.86 -7.09
C LEU A 238 -6.08 5.98 -7.56
N VAL A 239 -5.49 5.84 -8.74
CA VAL A 239 -4.59 6.85 -9.31
C VAL A 239 -5.34 8.12 -9.67
N GLY A 240 -6.54 7.99 -10.26
CA GLY A 240 -7.42 9.13 -10.53
C GLY A 240 -7.74 9.90 -9.26
N LEU A 241 -8.19 9.21 -8.23
CA LEU A 241 -8.52 9.79 -6.93
C LEU A 241 -7.32 10.49 -6.24
N LEU A 242 -6.15 9.86 -6.27
CA LEU A 242 -4.91 10.46 -5.74
C LEU A 242 -4.53 11.73 -6.53
N GLY A 243 -4.79 11.76 -7.84
CA GLY A 243 -4.60 12.93 -8.69
C GLY A 243 -5.54 14.06 -8.31
N ASP A 244 -6.82 13.76 -8.15
CA ASP A 244 -7.85 14.75 -7.79
C ASP A 244 -7.56 15.40 -6.43
N ILE A 245 -7.19 14.61 -5.43
CA ILE A 245 -6.82 15.12 -4.11
C ILE A 245 -5.61 16.07 -4.21
N ARG A 246 -4.61 15.73 -5.01
CA ARG A 246 -3.43 16.58 -5.23
C ARG A 246 -3.78 17.91 -5.87
N LEU A 247 -4.62 17.90 -6.91
CA LEU A 247 -5.02 19.09 -7.66
C LEU A 247 -5.89 20.05 -6.84
N GLN A 248 -6.81 19.49 -6.07
CA GLN A 248 -7.79 20.28 -5.34
C GLN A 248 -7.29 20.73 -3.98
N ARG A 249 -6.13 20.26 -3.52
CA ARG A 249 -5.64 20.40 -2.14
C ARG A 249 -6.71 20.04 -1.12
N SER A 250 -7.52 19.05 -1.47
CA SER A 250 -8.73 18.70 -0.77
C SER A 250 -8.50 17.57 0.24
N ASP A 251 -9.54 17.33 0.98
CA ASP A 251 -9.70 16.28 1.95
C ASP A 251 -9.46 14.89 1.36
N ILE A 252 -8.86 14.02 2.12
CA ILE A 252 -8.67 12.62 1.72
C ILE A 252 -9.87 11.72 2.11
N GLY A 253 -10.99 12.32 2.50
CA GLY A 253 -12.20 11.57 2.86
C GLY A 253 -12.63 10.58 1.79
N ASP A 254 -12.62 11.00 0.52
CA ASP A 254 -12.95 10.13 -0.61
C ASP A 254 -11.96 8.97 -0.77
N LEU A 255 -10.66 9.23 -0.53
CA LEU A 255 -9.66 8.16 -0.51
C LEU A 255 -9.92 7.19 0.63
N ALA A 256 -10.24 7.68 1.81
CA ALA A 256 -10.53 6.83 2.96
C ALA A 256 -11.78 5.96 2.71
N ALA A 257 -12.85 6.53 2.17
CA ALA A 257 -14.05 5.80 1.77
C ALA A 257 -13.74 4.73 0.71
N PHE A 258 -12.98 5.09 -0.32
CA PHE A 258 -12.54 4.16 -1.35
C PHE A 258 -11.70 3.01 -0.77
N MET A 259 -10.69 3.32 0.03
CA MET A 259 -9.82 2.30 0.64
C MET A 259 -10.59 1.40 1.62
N LEU A 260 -11.53 1.93 2.38
CA LEU A 260 -12.44 1.13 3.21
C LEU A 260 -13.29 0.18 2.36
N SER A 261 -13.81 0.63 1.23
CA SER A 261 -14.56 -0.25 0.31
C SER A 261 -13.73 -1.40 -0.23
N LEU A 262 -12.43 -1.19 -0.44
CA LEU A 262 -11.49 -2.25 -0.84
C LEU A 262 -11.14 -3.21 0.30
N LEU A 263 -11.14 -2.72 1.53
CA LEU A 263 -10.85 -3.51 2.72
C LEU A 263 -12.04 -4.39 3.12
N ASP A 264 -13.26 -3.91 2.89
CA ASP A 264 -14.51 -4.56 3.25
C ASP A 264 -15.22 -5.21 2.05
N GLU A 265 -15.26 -6.54 2.04
CA GLU A 265 -15.87 -7.31 0.93
C GLU A 265 -17.38 -7.13 0.76
N SER A 266 -18.08 -6.74 1.80
CA SER A 266 -19.54 -6.67 1.75
C SER A 266 -20.03 -5.53 0.85
N ARG A 267 -19.23 -4.49 0.65
CA ARG A 267 -19.58 -3.31 -0.16
C ARG A 267 -19.38 -3.50 -1.66
N THR A 268 -18.57 -4.46 -2.08
CA THR A 268 -18.33 -4.72 -3.51
C THR A 268 -19.38 -5.60 -4.18
N ARG A 269 -20.38 -6.08 -3.45
CA ARG A 269 -21.45 -6.94 -3.98
C ARG A 269 -22.76 -6.19 -4.29
N GLU A 270 -22.83 -4.89 -4.00
CA GLU A 270 -24.01 -4.07 -4.20
C GLU A 270 -23.94 -3.19 -5.48
N GLU A 271 -22.86 -3.25 -6.25
CA GLU A 271 -22.71 -2.66 -7.58
C GLU A 271 -22.77 -3.76 -8.67
#